data_4342b1c89f0400568e68df517795cc76
#
_entry.id   4342b1c89f0400568e68df517795cc76
#
_cell.length_a   1.000
_cell.length_b   1.000
_cell.length_c   1.000
_cell.angle_alpha   90.00
_cell.angle_beta   90.00
_cell.angle_gamma   90.00
#
_symmetry.space_group_name_H-M   'P 1'
#
loop_
_entity.id
_entity.type
_entity.pdbx_description
1 polymer ?
#
loop_
_entity_poly.entity_id
_entity_poly.type
_entity_poly.pdbx_seq_one_letter_code
_entity_poly.pdbx_strand_id
1 'polypeptide(L)'
;TIELSPDSVTIYQMELPFNTVYSKDILGNQIETPVADWPTKRAWLNYAYDELLAAGYSISSAYTVVKDPHKVNFSYRDNLWRGSDLLATGVASFGHVSGVHYQNKTEWADYTGDLLERNRLPLYRALRPTPHQMLIREMILQLKRGYLEASYFRNKYRAEILDEWRDQWL
;
A
#
# COMPACT_ATOMS: atom_id res chain seq x y z
N THR A 1 3.10 3.14 23.28
CA THR A 1 3.21 4.05 22.11
C THR A 1 2.89 5.50 22.51
N ILE A 2 1.74 5.75 23.13
CA ILE A 2 1.29 7.11 23.50
C ILE A 2 2.29 7.82 24.42
N GLU A 3 2.84 7.15 25.43
CA GLU A 3 3.86 7.71 26.33
C GLU A 3 5.13 8.17 25.62
N LEU A 4 5.54 7.45 24.57
CA LEU A 4 6.69 7.82 23.72
C LEU A 4 6.38 9.00 22.81
N SER A 5 5.10 9.27 22.59
CA SER A 5 4.60 10.43 21.84
C SER A 5 5.28 10.65 20.47
N PRO A 6 5.35 9.63 19.60
CA PRO A 6 5.98 9.78 18.29
C PRO A 6 5.16 10.73 17.39
N ASP A 7 5.81 11.31 16.37
CA ASP A 7 5.14 12.21 15.42
C ASP A 7 4.10 11.51 14.56
N SER A 8 4.28 10.23 14.28
CA SER A 8 3.33 9.41 13.54
C SER A 8 3.32 7.96 14.02
N VAL A 9 2.15 7.32 13.90
CA VAL A 9 1.97 5.89 14.20
C VAL A 9 1.29 5.24 12.98
N THR A 10 1.93 4.20 12.45
CA THR A 10 1.33 3.38 11.38
C THR A 10 0.98 2.01 11.93
N ILE A 11 -0.27 1.60 11.71
CA ILE A 11 -0.82 0.35 12.22
C ILE A 11 -1.19 -0.54 11.04
N TYR A 12 -0.56 -1.71 10.95
CA TYR A 12 -0.92 -2.73 9.96
C TYR A 12 -1.67 -3.87 10.63
N GLN A 13 -2.79 -4.23 10.04
CA GLN A 13 -3.47 -5.49 10.34
C GLN A 13 -2.71 -6.60 9.63
N MET A 14 -2.16 -7.56 10.37
CA MET A 14 -1.40 -8.66 9.76
C MET A 14 -2.27 -9.41 8.75
N GLU A 15 -1.86 -9.36 7.49
CA GLU A 15 -2.44 -10.17 6.42
C GLU A 15 -1.48 -11.32 6.09
N LEU A 16 -2.06 -12.49 5.84
CA LEU A 16 -1.28 -13.64 5.39
C LEU A 16 -1.32 -13.69 3.86
N PRO A 17 -0.20 -13.38 3.17
CA PRO A 17 -0.15 -13.53 1.73
C PRO A 17 -0.39 -14.99 1.33
N PHE A 18 -1.27 -15.23 0.39
CA PHE A 18 -1.79 -16.53 -0.02
C PHE A 18 -0.70 -17.59 -0.35
N ASN A 19 0.44 -17.17 -0.86
CA ASN A 19 1.50 -18.06 -1.36
C ASN A 19 2.72 -18.19 -0.43
N THR A 20 2.64 -17.69 0.79
CA THR A 20 3.73 -17.86 1.76
C THR A 20 3.74 -19.27 2.36
N VAL A 21 4.90 -19.71 2.81
CA VAL A 21 5.04 -20.99 3.56
C VAL A 21 4.08 -20.99 4.75
N TYR A 22 4.10 -19.94 5.55
CA TYR A 22 3.24 -19.78 6.71
C TYR A 22 1.74 -19.92 6.40
N SER A 23 1.26 -19.32 5.30
CA SER A 23 -0.14 -19.48 4.87
C SER A 23 -0.47 -20.91 4.46
N LYS A 24 0.46 -21.58 3.78
CA LYS A 24 0.29 -22.98 3.36
C LYS A 24 0.25 -23.92 4.55
N ASP A 25 1.09 -23.67 5.55
CA ASP A 25 1.17 -24.50 6.77
C ASP A 25 -0.11 -24.34 7.61
N ILE A 26 -0.67 -23.12 7.71
CA ILE A 26 -1.97 -22.88 8.37
C ILE A 26 -3.10 -23.58 7.60
N LEU A 27 -3.17 -23.39 6.27
CA LEU A 27 -4.21 -24.02 5.45
C LEU A 27 -4.10 -25.55 5.43
N GLY A 28 -2.87 -26.08 5.56
CA GLY A 28 -2.58 -27.50 5.67
C GLY A 28 -2.77 -28.09 7.07
N ASN A 29 -3.25 -27.31 8.06
CA ASN A 29 -3.36 -27.69 9.46
C ASN A 29 -2.04 -28.20 10.08
N GLN A 30 -0.89 -27.72 9.58
CA GLN A 30 0.42 -28.11 10.08
C GLN A 30 0.87 -27.22 11.26
N ILE A 31 0.27 -26.05 11.38
CA ILE A 31 0.54 -25.09 12.46
C ILE A 31 -0.79 -24.58 13.00
N GLU A 32 -1.04 -24.75 14.29
CA GLU A 32 -2.07 -24.04 15.03
C GLU A 32 -1.55 -22.63 15.34
N THR A 33 -1.84 -21.67 14.48
CA THR A 33 -1.52 -20.27 14.78
C THR A 33 -2.81 -19.48 14.88
N PRO A 34 -3.03 -18.82 15.99
CA PRO A 34 -4.20 -17.97 16.18
C PRO A 34 -4.04 -16.71 15.33
N VAL A 35 -4.45 -16.78 14.07
CA VAL A 35 -4.63 -15.58 13.25
C VAL A 35 -6.03 -15.06 13.51
N ALA A 36 -6.11 -13.86 14.07
CA ALA A 36 -7.39 -13.22 14.34
C ALA A 36 -8.20 -13.07 13.04
N ASP A 37 -9.51 -13.25 13.15
CA ASP A 37 -10.43 -12.99 12.06
C ASP A 37 -10.57 -11.48 11.77
N TRP A 38 -11.20 -11.12 10.66
CA TRP A 38 -11.37 -9.74 10.25
C TRP A 38 -12.20 -8.88 11.22
N PRO A 39 -13.30 -9.37 11.81
CA PRO A 39 -14.01 -8.64 12.86
C PRO A 39 -13.12 -8.27 14.04
N THR A 40 -12.34 -9.21 14.54
CA THR A 40 -11.39 -9.00 15.65
C THR A 40 -10.30 -7.99 15.27
N LYS A 41 -9.70 -8.13 14.09
CA LYS A 41 -8.68 -7.19 13.60
C LYS A 41 -9.23 -5.76 13.49
N ARG A 42 -10.47 -5.61 13.00
CA ARG A 42 -11.13 -4.31 12.92
C ARG A 42 -11.42 -3.73 14.30
N ALA A 43 -11.86 -4.55 15.25
CA ALA A 43 -12.09 -4.12 16.62
C ALA A 43 -10.79 -3.61 17.27
N TRP A 44 -9.68 -4.31 17.07
CA TRP A 44 -8.38 -3.86 17.58
C TRP A 44 -7.88 -2.56 16.92
N LEU A 45 -8.10 -2.42 15.62
CA LEU A 45 -7.74 -1.19 14.90
C LEU A 45 -8.57 0.00 15.40
N ASN A 46 -9.87 -0.17 15.55
CA ASN A 46 -10.76 0.87 16.06
C ASN A 46 -10.34 1.28 17.49
N TYR A 47 -10.11 0.31 18.38
CA TYR A 47 -9.60 0.58 19.72
C TYR A 47 -8.29 1.39 19.69
N ALA A 48 -7.33 0.99 18.84
CA ALA A 48 -6.06 1.70 18.73
C ALA A 48 -6.24 3.13 18.21
N TYR A 49 -7.16 3.34 17.27
CA TYR A 49 -7.48 4.68 16.77
C TYR A 49 -8.17 5.53 17.83
N ASP A 50 -9.15 5.00 18.55
CA ASP A 50 -9.85 5.72 19.61
C ASP A 50 -8.86 6.22 20.68
N GLU A 51 -7.94 5.37 21.14
CA GLU A 51 -6.90 5.73 22.10
C GLU A 51 -5.95 6.81 21.55
N LEU A 52 -5.51 6.69 20.29
CA LEU A 52 -4.61 7.66 19.70
C LEU A 52 -5.31 9.00 19.41
N LEU A 53 -6.57 8.98 18.98
CA LEU A 53 -7.36 10.19 18.80
C LEU A 53 -7.60 10.90 20.13
N ALA A 54 -7.92 10.14 21.19
CA ALA A 54 -8.06 10.69 22.56
C ALA A 54 -6.75 11.30 23.08
N ALA A 55 -5.59 10.78 22.61
CA ALA A 55 -4.27 11.32 22.91
C ALA A 55 -3.86 12.52 22.01
N GLY A 56 -4.77 13.03 21.19
CA GLY A 56 -4.56 14.23 20.35
C GLY A 56 -3.94 13.97 18.97
N TYR A 57 -3.91 12.72 18.52
CA TYR A 57 -3.52 12.41 17.15
C TYR A 57 -4.68 12.65 16.17
N SER A 58 -4.35 12.83 14.91
CA SER A 58 -5.30 12.98 13.80
C SER A 58 -5.09 11.90 12.74
N ILE A 59 -6.17 11.42 12.11
CA ILE A 59 -6.09 10.43 11.04
C ILE A 59 -5.46 11.06 9.79
N SER A 60 -4.39 10.45 9.29
CA SER A 60 -3.71 10.83 8.05
C SER A 60 -3.98 9.87 6.88
N SER A 61 -4.28 8.61 7.19
CA SER A 61 -4.70 7.60 6.20
C SER A 61 -5.36 6.42 6.90
N ALA A 62 -5.85 5.45 6.13
CA ALA A 62 -6.42 4.20 6.64
C ALA A 62 -5.47 3.39 7.55
N TYR A 63 -4.19 3.73 7.58
CA TYR A 63 -3.18 3.01 8.36
C TYR A 63 -2.38 3.89 9.30
N THR A 64 -2.52 5.22 9.20
CA THR A 64 -1.58 6.16 9.85
C THR A 64 -2.32 7.28 10.55
N VAL A 65 -1.94 7.52 11.78
CA VAL A 65 -2.29 8.75 12.53
C VAL A 65 -1.04 9.59 12.75
N VAL A 66 -1.23 10.88 12.87
CA VAL A 66 -0.16 11.88 13.07
C VAL A 66 -0.48 12.78 14.24
N LYS A 67 0.55 13.19 14.97
CA LYS A 67 0.40 14.09 16.12
C LYS A 67 0.07 15.53 15.69
N ASP A 68 0.73 16.01 14.64
CA ASP A 68 0.50 17.33 14.09
C ASP A 68 0.43 17.24 12.56
N PRO A 69 -0.80 17.31 11.97
CA PRO A 69 -0.96 17.19 10.53
C PRO A 69 -0.33 18.34 9.73
N HIS A 70 0.02 19.45 10.38
CA HIS A 70 0.69 20.58 9.70
C HIS A 70 2.22 20.38 9.62
N LYS A 71 2.79 19.54 10.49
CA LYS A 71 4.23 19.26 10.54
C LYS A 71 4.62 17.99 9.84
N VAL A 72 3.73 16.99 9.81
CA VAL A 72 4.03 15.68 9.22
C VAL A 72 3.61 15.67 7.76
N ASN A 73 4.58 15.49 6.87
CA ASN A 73 4.34 15.37 5.42
C ASN A 73 4.87 14.03 4.91
N PHE A 74 4.01 13.26 4.26
CA PHE A 74 4.34 11.98 3.64
C PHE A 74 4.51 12.13 2.12
N SER A 75 5.44 12.97 1.66
CA SER A 75 5.63 13.27 0.24
C SER A 75 5.84 12.02 -0.63
N TYR A 76 6.59 11.03 -0.15
CA TYR A 76 6.76 9.74 -0.82
C TYR A 76 5.41 9.03 -1.05
N ARG A 77 4.62 8.85 0.01
CA ARG A 77 3.30 8.21 -0.03
C ARG A 77 2.36 8.95 -0.97
N ASP A 78 2.26 10.25 -0.80
CA ASP A 78 1.28 11.07 -1.52
C ASP A 78 1.61 11.16 -3.02
N ASN A 79 2.89 11.24 -3.36
CA ASN A 79 3.34 11.18 -4.75
C ASN A 79 3.05 9.80 -5.37
N LEU A 80 3.38 8.71 -4.66
CA LEU A 80 3.13 7.35 -5.12
C LEU A 80 1.63 7.11 -5.36
N TRP A 81 0.77 7.60 -4.45
CA TRP A 81 -0.69 7.45 -4.57
C TRP A 81 -1.31 8.34 -5.66
N ARG A 82 -0.58 9.30 -6.15
CA ARG A 82 -0.92 10.10 -7.35
C ARG A 82 -0.22 9.62 -8.63
N GLY A 83 0.37 8.43 -8.57
CA GLY A 83 0.91 7.74 -9.74
C GLY A 83 2.29 8.19 -10.18
N SER A 84 3.07 8.81 -9.30
CA SER A 84 4.49 9.10 -9.57
C SER A 84 5.28 7.81 -9.78
N ASP A 85 6.34 7.91 -10.57
CA ASP A 85 7.27 6.81 -10.78
C ASP A 85 7.93 6.39 -9.44
N LEU A 86 8.14 5.11 -9.31
CA LEU A 86 8.80 4.46 -8.19
C LEU A 86 9.90 3.54 -8.70
N LEU A 87 11.15 3.92 -8.47
CA LEU A 87 12.28 3.05 -8.77
C LEU A 87 12.50 2.08 -7.62
N ALA A 88 12.32 0.79 -7.88
CA ALA A 88 12.56 -0.27 -6.90
C ALA A 88 13.99 -0.76 -6.95
N THR A 89 14.63 -0.83 -5.79
CA THR A 89 15.96 -1.43 -5.59
C THR A 89 15.85 -2.60 -4.61
N GLY A 90 16.68 -3.62 -4.81
CA GLY A 90 16.69 -4.81 -3.97
C GLY A 90 15.92 -6.00 -4.53
N VAL A 91 16.19 -7.15 -3.91
CA VAL A 91 15.57 -8.44 -4.23
C VAL A 91 14.06 -8.39 -4.06
N ALA A 92 13.32 -8.98 -5.00
CA ALA A 92 11.85 -9.09 -5.00
C ALA A 92 11.07 -7.76 -4.99
N SER A 93 11.75 -6.61 -5.00
CA SER A 93 11.12 -5.29 -4.90
C SER A 93 10.27 -4.99 -6.14
N PHE A 94 9.15 -4.27 -5.90
CA PHE A 94 8.26 -3.82 -6.96
C PHE A 94 8.48 -2.34 -7.26
N GLY A 95 8.55 -2.01 -8.55
CA GLY A 95 8.63 -0.65 -9.05
C GLY A 95 7.52 -0.31 -10.05
N HIS A 96 7.41 0.97 -10.33
CA HIS A 96 6.50 1.50 -11.34
C HIS A 96 7.20 2.68 -12.03
N VAL A 97 7.56 2.52 -13.28
CA VAL A 97 8.27 3.55 -14.04
C VAL A 97 7.66 3.67 -15.44
N SER A 98 7.36 4.90 -15.85
CA SER A 98 6.81 5.22 -17.18
C SER A 98 5.57 4.37 -17.52
N GLY A 99 4.69 4.16 -16.55
CA GLY A 99 3.46 3.38 -16.72
C GLY A 99 3.67 1.86 -16.78
N VAL A 100 4.85 1.36 -16.44
CA VAL A 100 5.14 -0.07 -16.39
C VAL A 100 5.38 -0.50 -14.94
N HIS A 101 4.60 -1.46 -14.45
CA HIS A 101 4.91 -2.16 -13.20
C HIS A 101 5.94 -3.23 -13.46
N TYR A 102 6.93 -3.34 -12.59
CA TYR A 102 7.93 -4.39 -12.67
C TYR A 102 8.27 -4.95 -11.30
N GLN A 103 8.83 -6.14 -11.30
CA GLN A 103 9.39 -6.78 -10.11
C GLN A 103 10.81 -7.24 -10.41
N ASN A 104 11.71 -6.99 -9.47
CA ASN A 104 13.06 -7.51 -9.51
C ASN A 104 13.09 -9.02 -9.23
N LYS A 105 14.20 -9.69 -9.58
CA LYS A 105 14.46 -11.09 -9.25
C LYS A 105 14.20 -11.39 -7.79
N THR A 106 13.59 -12.52 -7.52
CA THR A 106 13.17 -12.94 -6.17
C THR A 106 14.26 -13.68 -5.43
N GLU A 107 15.21 -14.26 -6.15
CA GLU A 107 16.35 -14.99 -5.58
C GLU A 107 17.59 -14.10 -5.50
N TRP A 108 18.26 -14.11 -4.37
CA TRP A 108 19.43 -13.26 -4.12
C TRP A 108 20.55 -13.50 -5.12
N ALA A 109 20.89 -14.75 -5.41
CA ALA A 109 21.95 -15.10 -6.35
C ALA A 109 21.64 -14.60 -7.76
N ASP A 110 20.39 -14.73 -8.22
CA ASP A 110 19.97 -14.25 -9.53
C ASP A 110 20.02 -12.73 -9.62
N TYR A 111 19.56 -12.04 -8.56
CA TYR A 111 19.57 -10.59 -8.49
C TYR A 111 21.00 -10.04 -8.53
N THR A 112 21.89 -10.55 -7.68
CA THR A 112 23.29 -10.10 -7.62
C THR A 112 24.07 -10.52 -8.85
N GLY A 113 23.84 -11.72 -9.39
CA GLY A 113 24.46 -12.19 -10.62
C GLY A 113 24.09 -11.34 -11.84
N ASP A 114 22.84 -10.89 -11.96
CA ASP A 114 22.45 -9.98 -13.03
C ASP A 114 23.16 -8.62 -12.90
N LEU A 115 23.25 -8.07 -11.69
CA LEU A 115 23.90 -6.77 -11.47
C LEU A 115 25.41 -6.80 -11.57
N LEU A 116 26.07 -7.74 -10.87
CA LEU A 116 27.52 -7.71 -10.65
C LEU A 116 28.29 -8.46 -11.73
N GLU A 117 27.72 -9.55 -12.26
CA GLU A 117 28.42 -10.39 -13.25
C GLU A 117 27.97 -10.09 -14.68
N ARG A 118 26.65 -9.88 -14.89
CA ARG A 118 26.08 -9.69 -16.22
C ARG A 118 25.85 -8.24 -16.61
N ASN A 119 26.07 -7.30 -15.68
CA ASN A 119 25.87 -5.86 -15.82
C ASN A 119 24.52 -5.51 -16.48
N ARG A 120 23.45 -6.11 -16.00
CA ARG A 120 22.09 -5.88 -16.49
C ARG A 120 21.09 -5.69 -15.35
N LEU A 121 19.93 -5.07 -15.66
CA LEU A 121 18.86 -4.90 -14.69
C LEU A 121 18.28 -6.27 -14.28
N PRO A 122 18.14 -6.53 -12.97
CA PRO A 122 17.70 -7.83 -12.44
C PRO A 122 16.18 -7.95 -12.48
N LEU A 123 15.57 -7.71 -13.64
CA LEU A 123 14.13 -7.75 -13.84
C LEU A 123 13.65 -9.20 -13.94
N TYR A 124 12.61 -9.51 -13.15
CA TYR A 124 11.94 -10.80 -13.18
C TYR A 124 10.72 -10.78 -14.10
N ARG A 125 9.84 -9.80 -13.90
CA ARG A 125 8.61 -9.64 -14.66
C ARG A 125 8.19 -8.18 -14.73
N ALA A 126 7.41 -7.86 -15.75
CA ALA A 126 6.83 -6.54 -15.93
C ALA A 126 5.42 -6.63 -16.51
N LEU A 127 4.57 -5.66 -16.18
CA LEU A 127 3.22 -5.51 -16.67
C LEU A 127 3.03 -4.06 -17.10
N ARG A 128 2.48 -3.85 -18.28
CA ARG A 128 2.01 -2.54 -18.73
C ARG A 128 0.49 -2.46 -18.52
N PRO A 129 0.02 -1.79 -17.46
CA PRO A 129 -1.41 -1.62 -17.23
C PRO A 129 -2.08 -0.81 -18.33
N THR A 130 -3.35 -1.10 -18.60
CA THR A 130 -4.18 -0.23 -19.45
C THR A 130 -4.47 1.10 -18.73
N PRO A 131 -4.87 2.17 -19.46
CA PRO A 131 -5.29 3.43 -18.83
C PRO A 131 -6.39 3.25 -17.77
N HIS A 132 -7.34 2.34 -18.01
CA HIS A 132 -8.40 2.02 -17.07
C HIS A 132 -7.85 1.35 -15.79
N GLN A 133 -6.92 0.41 -15.91
CA GLN A 133 -6.26 -0.22 -14.75
C GLN A 133 -5.43 0.80 -13.95
N MET A 134 -4.79 1.76 -14.62
CA MET A 134 -4.08 2.86 -13.95
C MET A 134 -5.02 3.75 -13.16
N LEU A 135 -6.16 4.11 -13.73
CA LEU A 135 -7.22 4.87 -13.05
C LEU A 135 -7.71 4.14 -11.79
N ILE A 136 -8.09 2.86 -11.92
CA ILE A 136 -8.54 2.04 -10.78
C ILE A 136 -7.45 1.96 -9.70
N ARG A 137 -6.20 1.75 -10.10
CA ARG A 137 -5.08 1.71 -9.16
C ARG A 137 -4.99 3.00 -8.34
N GLU A 138 -5.04 4.15 -8.99
CA GLU A 138 -4.93 5.44 -8.30
C GLU A 138 -6.17 5.75 -7.44
N MET A 139 -7.36 5.35 -7.88
CA MET A 139 -8.57 5.43 -7.04
C MET A 139 -8.39 4.64 -5.75
N ILE A 140 -8.00 3.36 -5.84
CA ILE A 140 -7.78 2.49 -4.67
C ILE A 140 -6.71 3.09 -3.74
N LEU A 141 -5.62 3.59 -4.28
CA LEU A 141 -4.54 4.17 -3.49
C LEU A 141 -4.97 5.47 -2.79
N GLN A 142 -5.73 6.33 -3.48
CA GLN A 142 -6.20 7.59 -2.89
C GLN A 142 -7.31 7.37 -1.86
N LEU A 143 -8.19 6.36 -2.04
CA LEU A 143 -9.21 5.99 -1.04
C LEU A 143 -8.59 5.70 0.33
N LYS A 144 -7.34 5.26 0.39
CA LYS A 144 -6.62 5.08 1.67
C LYS A 144 -6.43 6.38 2.46
N ARG A 145 -6.62 7.54 1.84
CA ARG A 145 -6.64 8.86 2.50
C ARG A 145 -8.00 9.20 3.12
N GLY A 146 -9.03 8.40 2.83
CA GLY A 146 -10.41 8.63 3.26
C GLY A 146 -11.21 9.55 2.32
N TYR A 147 -10.63 10.02 1.22
CA TYR A 147 -11.31 10.86 0.24
C TYR A 147 -10.70 10.73 -1.16
N LEU A 148 -11.51 11.11 -2.17
CA LEU A 148 -11.10 11.24 -3.57
C LEU A 148 -11.39 12.66 -4.08
N GLU A 149 -10.50 13.16 -4.91
CA GLU A 149 -10.70 14.41 -5.63
C GLU A 149 -11.19 14.12 -7.05
N ALA A 150 -12.49 14.24 -7.32
CA ALA A 150 -13.05 13.93 -8.63
C ALA A 150 -12.40 14.77 -9.76
N SER A 151 -12.04 16.02 -9.48
CA SER A 151 -11.32 16.89 -10.42
C SER A 151 -9.96 16.32 -10.85
N TYR A 152 -9.26 15.63 -9.97
CA TYR A 152 -8.00 14.97 -10.31
C TYR A 152 -8.20 13.92 -11.41
N PHE A 153 -9.21 13.05 -11.26
CA PHE A 153 -9.48 11.98 -12.23
C PHE A 153 -10.02 12.53 -13.55
N ARG A 154 -10.86 13.57 -13.50
CA ARG A 154 -11.31 14.29 -14.69
C ARG A 154 -10.13 14.87 -15.48
N ASN A 155 -9.21 15.54 -14.81
CA ASN A 155 -8.09 16.19 -15.47
C ASN A 155 -7.07 15.20 -16.02
N LYS A 156 -6.72 14.16 -15.24
CA LYS A 156 -5.68 13.20 -15.60
C LYS A 156 -6.17 12.10 -16.54
N TYR A 157 -7.36 11.56 -16.28
CA TYR A 157 -7.90 10.38 -16.96
C TYR A 157 -9.08 10.68 -17.88
N ARG A 158 -9.63 11.90 -17.84
CA ARG A 158 -10.86 12.26 -18.52
C ARG A 158 -12.07 11.43 -18.07
N ALA A 159 -12.07 11.00 -16.82
CA ALA A 159 -13.07 10.14 -16.20
C ALA A 159 -13.92 10.90 -15.18
N GLU A 160 -15.24 10.73 -15.27
CA GLU A 160 -16.21 11.25 -14.31
C GLU A 160 -16.53 10.19 -13.27
N ILE A 161 -15.59 9.97 -12.34
CA ILE A 161 -15.65 8.86 -11.39
C ILE A 161 -16.92 8.80 -10.54
N LEU A 162 -17.56 9.92 -10.26
CA LEU A 162 -18.81 9.97 -9.50
C LEU A 162 -20.00 9.44 -10.29
N ASP A 163 -19.99 9.61 -11.61
CA ASP A 163 -21.05 9.14 -12.50
C ASP A 163 -20.78 7.70 -12.95
N GLU A 164 -19.56 7.39 -13.33
CA GLU A 164 -19.17 6.07 -13.84
C GLU A 164 -19.29 4.95 -12.78
N TRP A 165 -19.11 5.29 -11.50
CA TRP A 165 -19.22 4.35 -10.37
C TRP A 165 -20.29 4.76 -9.36
N ARG A 166 -21.35 5.41 -9.82
CA ARG A 166 -22.41 5.90 -8.93
C ARG A 166 -22.96 4.81 -8.00
N ASP A 167 -23.22 3.62 -8.53
CA ASP A 167 -23.81 2.51 -7.78
C ASP A 167 -22.87 1.90 -6.74
N GLN A 168 -21.57 2.19 -6.85
CA GLN A 168 -20.56 1.73 -5.90
C GLN A 168 -20.31 2.73 -4.76
N TRP A 169 -20.78 3.98 -4.89
CA TRP A 169 -20.64 5.01 -3.86
C TRP A 169 -21.80 5.03 -2.86
N LEU A 170 -22.90 4.38 -3.18
CA LEU A 170 -24.13 4.28 -2.37
C LEU A 170 -24.18 2.97 -1.61
#